data_8bb8ac2b4085c21f41309f1869608930
#
_entry.id   8bb8ac2b4085c21f41309f1869608930
#
_cell.length_a   1.000
_cell.length_b   1.000
_cell.length_c   1.000
_cell.angle_alpha   90.00
_cell.angle_beta   90.00
_cell.angle_gamma   90.00
#
_symmetry.space_group_name_H-M   'P 1'
#
loop_
_entity.id
_entity.type
_entity.pdbx_description
1 polymer ?
#
loop_
_entity_poly.entity_id
_entity_poly.type
_entity_poly.pdbx_seq_one_letter_code
_entity_poly.pdbx_strand_id
1 'polypeptide(L)'
;AEATLENNTRWAVVDRGKGPFRVLYVAGQPDWTFKFLSRSLVGDDQVQLVGLIRVAKREPKFAFMGAAGEKANPLFQAFGHDPDSVAQFDQPVLERINTADELELRGGFPRSADDLFKYDAIILDDVESQFFNQDQLQLLKDFGRQRGGGLLMVGGDQSFHKGDYDK
;
A
#
# COMPACT_ATOMS: atom_id res chain seq x y z
N ALA A 1 -34.42 -42.96 -2.93
CA ALA A 1 -34.67 -42.62 -1.52
C ALA A 1 -33.44 -43.05 -0.74
N GLU A 2 -32.79 -42.12 -0.04
CA GLU A 2 -31.68 -42.44 0.86
C GLU A 2 -32.12 -43.30 2.01
N ALA A 3 -31.35 -44.33 2.33
CA ALA A 3 -31.68 -45.30 3.33
C ALA A 3 -31.44 -44.83 4.77
N THR A 4 -30.61 -43.79 4.97
CA THR A 4 -30.32 -43.20 6.28
C THR A 4 -30.05 -41.69 6.16
N LEU A 5 -30.50 -40.89 7.14
CA LEU A 5 -30.27 -39.46 7.23
C LEU A 5 -29.02 -39.09 8.07
N GLU A 6 -28.37 -40.10 8.66
CA GLU A 6 -27.29 -39.88 9.65
C GLU A 6 -25.99 -39.31 9.06
N ASN A 7 -25.76 -39.46 7.75
CA ASN A 7 -24.55 -38.95 7.10
C ASN A 7 -24.74 -37.58 6.40
N ASN A 8 -25.91 -36.97 6.52
CA ASN A 8 -26.21 -35.72 5.85
C ASN A 8 -25.78 -34.48 6.65
N THR A 9 -25.25 -34.68 7.86
CA THR A 9 -24.78 -33.60 8.71
C THR A 9 -23.25 -33.61 8.73
N ARG A 10 -22.65 -32.51 8.30
CA ARG A 10 -21.18 -32.27 8.42
C ARG A 10 -20.96 -31.09 9.35
N TRP A 11 -20.10 -31.30 10.31
CA TRP A 11 -19.64 -30.23 11.20
C TRP A 11 -18.34 -29.70 10.67
N ALA A 12 -18.26 -28.38 10.48
CA ALA A 12 -17.04 -27.67 10.19
C ALA A 12 -16.74 -26.69 11.35
N VAL A 13 -15.59 -26.85 11.97
CA VAL A 13 -15.11 -25.87 12.94
C VAL A 13 -14.38 -24.80 12.17
N VAL A 14 -14.90 -23.58 12.17
CA VAL A 14 -14.24 -22.42 11.62
C VAL A 14 -13.66 -21.65 12.78
N ASP A 15 -12.34 -21.66 12.90
CA ASP A 15 -11.64 -20.76 13.83
C ASP A 15 -11.65 -19.37 13.19
N ARG A 16 -12.36 -18.44 13.79
CA ARG A 16 -12.42 -17.04 13.33
C ARG A 16 -11.14 -16.25 13.63
N GLY A 17 -10.16 -16.90 14.30
CA GLY A 17 -9.02 -16.20 14.84
C GLY A 17 -9.42 -15.24 15.97
N LYS A 18 -8.42 -14.71 16.65
CA LYS A 18 -8.59 -13.66 17.66
C LYS A 18 -8.15 -12.34 17.03
N GLY A 19 -9.11 -11.45 16.77
CA GLY A 19 -8.79 -10.09 16.33
C GLY A 19 -7.92 -9.30 17.33
N PRO A 20 -7.52 -8.08 17.03
CA PRO A 20 -7.91 -7.35 15.83
C PRO A 20 -7.19 -7.82 14.57
N PHE A 21 -7.93 -7.96 13.47
CA PHE A 21 -7.39 -8.23 12.15
C PHE A 21 -6.76 -6.96 11.59
N ARG A 22 -5.51 -7.04 11.18
CA ARG A 22 -4.77 -5.90 10.64
C ARG A 22 -4.90 -5.82 9.13
N VAL A 23 -5.42 -4.71 8.65
CA VAL A 23 -5.62 -4.44 7.22
C VAL A 23 -4.69 -3.32 6.79
N LEU A 24 -3.78 -3.61 5.85
CA LEU A 24 -2.93 -2.60 5.24
C LEU A 24 -3.64 -1.99 4.04
N TYR A 25 -3.89 -0.69 4.10
CA TYR A 25 -4.43 0.09 3.00
C TYR A 25 -3.33 0.89 2.34
N VAL A 26 -3.12 0.68 1.06
CA VAL A 26 -2.11 1.38 0.26
C VAL A 26 -2.81 2.20 -0.80
N ALA A 27 -2.65 3.52 -0.76
CA ALA A 27 -3.22 4.43 -1.75
C ALA A 27 -2.15 5.03 -2.67
N GLY A 28 -2.42 4.97 -3.97
CA GLY A 28 -1.58 5.58 -4.99
C GLY A 28 -1.68 7.11 -5.03
N GLN A 29 -2.75 7.65 -4.49
CA GLN A 29 -2.99 9.09 -4.32
C GLN A 29 -3.95 9.34 -3.16
N PRO A 30 -3.96 10.55 -2.56
CA PRO A 30 -4.91 10.89 -1.53
C PRO A 30 -6.31 10.97 -2.12
N ASP A 31 -7.24 10.22 -1.54
CA ASP A 31 -8.66 10.28 -1.88
C ASP A 31 -9.57 10.20 -0.65
N TRP A 32 -10.86 10.24 -0.88
CA TRP A 32 -11.87 10.14 0.17
C TRP A 32 -12.13 8.71 0.65
N THR A 33 -11.70 7.70 -0.12
CA THR A 33 -11.97 6.27 0.14
C THR A 33 -11.40 5.86 1.48
N PHE A 34 -10.12 6.16 1.73
CA PHE A 34 -9.48 5.89 3.03
C PHE A 34 -10.23 6.54 4.19
N LYS A 35 -10.61 7.80 4.04
CA LYS A 35 -11.30 8.55 5.09
C LYS A 35 -12.66 7.94 5.44
N PHE A 36 -13.45 7.56 4.43
CA PHE A 36 -14.75 6.94 4.65
C PHE A 36 -14.60 5.54 5.22
N LEU A 37 -13.67 4.75 4.70
CA LEU A 37 -13.37 3.40 5.21
C LEU A 37 -12.91 3.48 6.69
N SER A 38 -11.95 4.35 6.99
CA SER A 38 -11.47 4.55 8.36
C SER A 38 -12.60 4.96 9.30
N ARG A 39 -13.49 5.85 8.87
CA ARG A 39 -14.66 6.26 9.68
C ARG A 39 -15.65 5.14 9.90
N SER A 40 -15.87 4.28 8.92
CA SER A 40 -16.80 3.15 9.05
C SER A 40 -16.29 2.08 10.04
N LEU A 41 -14.98 2.03 10.24
CA LEU A 41 -14.31 1.11 11.16
C LEU A 41 -14.03 1.71 12.55
N VAL A 42 -14.36 3.00 12.76
CA VAL A 42 -14.26 3.62 14.08
C VAL A 42 -15.22 2.93 15.05
N GLY A 43 -14.65 2.34 16.10
CA GLY A 43 -15.42 1.59 17.11
C GLY A 43 -15.54 0.09 16.81
N ASP A 44 -14.94 -0.41 15.75
CA ASP A 44 -14.80 -1.85 15.52
C ASP A 44 -13.48 -2.35 16.12
N ASP A 45 -13.55 -3.01 17.26
CA ASP A 45 -12.38 -3.58 17.94
C ASP A 45 -11.80 -4.82 17.23
N GLN A 46 -12.47 -5.31 16.19
CA GLN A 46 -12.04 -6.50 15.45
C GLN A 46 -11.12 -6.17 14.27
N VAL A 47 -11.11 -4.92 13.80
CA VAL A 47 -10.34 -4.52 12.60
C VAL A 47 -9.48 -3.30 12.90
N GLN A 48 -8.19 -3.44 12.63
CA GLN A 48 -7.22 -2.34 12.67
C GLN A 48 -6.81 -1.97 11.24
N LEU A 49 -7.23 -0.80 10.77
CA LEU A 49 -6.86 -0.27 9.47
C LEU A 49 -5.57 0.55 9.59
N VAL A 50 -4.52 0.12 8.89
CA VAL A 50 -3.23 0.81 8.79
C VAL A 50 -3.11 1.41 7.39
N GLY A 51 -2.84 2.70 7.28
CA GLY A 51 -2.75 3.41 6.01
C GLY A 51 -1.31 3.71 5.58
N LEU A 52 -1.01 3.48 4.31
CA LEU A 52 0.18 3.96 3.62
C LEU A 52 -0.29 4.74 2.39
N ILE A 53 -0.32 6.06 2.47
CA ILE A 53 -0.89 6.93 1.45
C ILE A 53 0.22 7.73 0.78
N ARG A 54 0.34 7.61 -0.54
CA ARG A 54 1.28 8.41 -1.31
C ARG A 54 0.70 9.81 -1.55
N VAL A 55 1.31 10.82 -0.94
CA VAL A 55 0.91 12.23 -1.07
C VAL A 55 1.49 12.86 -2.34
N ALA A 56 2.69 12.45 -2.74
CA ALA A 56 3.34 12.92 -3.95
C ALA A 56 4.12 11.79 -4.64
N LYS A 57 4.03 11.74 -5.96
CA LYS A 57 4.86 10.84 -6.79
C LYS A 57 6.31 11.33 -6.79
N ARG A 58 7.22 10.41 -7.12
CA ARG A 58 8.59 10.75 -7.47
C ARG A 58 8.60 11.41 -8.85
N GLU A 59 8.37 12.70 -8.87
CA GLU A 59 8.49 13.52 -10.07
C GLU A 59 9.40 14.72 -9.73
N PRO A 60 10.16 15.25 -10.69
CA PRO A 60 10.87 16.52 -10.48
C PRO A 60 9.86 17.56 -10.02
N LYS A 61 9.93 17.97 -8.77
CA LYS A 61 8.94 18.88 -8.15
C LYS A 61 8.93 20.27 -8.81
N PHE A 62 9.94 20.56 -9.63
CA PHE A 62 10.08 21.82 -10.32
C PHE A 62 10.54 21.58 -11.76
N ALA A 63 9.70 21.90 -12.73
CA ALA A 63 10.14 22.04 -14.10
C ALA A 63 11.00 23.32 -14.20
N PHE A 64 12.26 23.18 -14.63
CA PHE A 64 13.11 24.31 -14.90
C PHE A 64 12.63 25.00 -16.19
N MET A 65 12.17 26.23 -16.07
CA MET A 65 11.87 27.11 -17.19
C MET A 65 12.90 28.26 -17.18
N GLY A 66 14.08 27.97 -17.67
CA GLY A 66 15.14 28.94 -17.86
C GLY A 66 15.21 29.48 -19.27
N ALA A 67 15.95 30.58 -19.47
CA ALA A 67 16.28 31.09 -20.81
C ALA A 67 17.11 30.07 -21.60
N ALA A 68 17.01 30.09 -22.93
CA ALA A 68 17.75 29.17 -23.77
C ALA A 68 19.28 29.28 -23.50
N GLY A 69 19.85 28.20 -22.95
CA GLY A 69 21.29 28.13 -22.57
C GLY A 69 21.57 28.05 -21.08
N GLU A 70 20.60 28.30 -20.20
CA GLU A 70 20.77 28.09 -18.76
C GLU A 70 20.62 26.63 -18.39
N LYS A 71 21.63 26.07 -17.74
CA LYS A 71 21.70 24.65 -17.34
C LYS A 71 21.36 24.39 -15.88
N ALA A 72 21.08 25.41 -15.09
CA ALA A 72 20.83 25.29 -13.66
C ALA A 72 19.59 26.07 -13.23
N ASN A 73 18.77 25.48 -12.37
CA ASN A 73 17.66 26.18 -11.74
C ASN A 73 18.19 27.09 -10.63
N PRO A 74 18.01 28.44 -10.73
CA PRO A 74 18.51 29.41 -9.72
C PRO A 74 17.96 29.11 -8.30
N LEU A 75 16.77 28.49 -8.18
CA LEU A 75 16.17 28.11 -6.89
C LEU A 75 16.92 26.95 -6.21
N PHE A 76 17.59 26.07 -6.98
CA PHE A 76 18.43 25.01 -6.41
C PHE A 76 19.77 25.51 -5.87
N GLN A 77 20.27 26.66 -6.31
CA GLN A 77 21.48 27.24 -5.77
C GLN A 77 21.32 27.70 -4.31
N ALA A 78 20.10 27.93 -3.85
CA ALA A 78 19.83 28.34 -2.48
C ALA A 78 19.89 27.18 -1.46
N PHE A 79 19.84 25.93 -1.91
CA PHE A 79 19.79 24.74 -1.04
C PHE A 79 21.09 23.92 -0.99
N GLY A 80 22.19 24.44 -1.54
CA GLY A 80 23.49 23.77 -1.56
C GLY A 80 23.63 22.74 -2.69
N HIS A 81 24.86 22.58 -3.17
CA HIS A 81 25.20 21.70 -4.31
C HIS A 81 25.38 20.24 -3.89
N ASP A 82 24.69 19.77 -2.86
CA ASP A 82 24.79 18.39 -2.41
C ASP A 82 23.82 17.53 -3.24
N PRO A 83 24.33 16.61 -4.11
CA PRO A 83 23.48 15.72 -4.91
C PRO A 83 22.58 14.83 -4.04
N ASP A 84 22.98 14.54 -2.81
CA ASP A 84 22.17 13.75 -1.87
C ASP A 84 20.96 14.54 -1.37
N SER A 85 21.06 15.87 -1.24
CA SER A 85 19.92 16.70 -0.85
C SER A 85 18.85 16.76 -1.95
N VAL A 86 19.26 16.80 -3.22
CA VAL A 86 18.33 16.78 -4.37
C VAL A 86 17.61 15.44 -4.45
N ALA A 87 18.32 14.33 -4.24
CA ALA A 87 17.74 13.00 -4.24
C ALA A 87 16.70 12.81 -3.10
N GLN A 88 16.89 13.47 -1.96
CA GLN A 88 15.96 13.41 -0.84
C GLN A 88 14.61 14.08 -1.15
N PHE A 89 14.60 15.14 -1.96
CA PHE A 89 13.38 15.83 -2.38
C PHE A 89 12.64 15.14 -3.55
N ASP A 90 13.33 14.23 -4.24
CA ASP A 90 12.79 13.47 -5.37
C ASP A 90 12.12 12.14 -4.97
N GLN A 91 12.07 11.83 -3.67
CA GLN A 91 11.43 10.62 -3.20
C GLN A 91 9.91 10.79 -3.08
N PRO A 92 9.12 9.73 -3.31
CA PRO A 92 7.70 9.79 -3.07
C PRO A 92 7.43 10.08 -1.59
N VAL A 93 6.54 11.03 -1.33
CA VAL A 93 6.11 11.32 0.04
C VAL A 93 5.00 10.36 0.41
N LEU A 94 5.24 9.55 1.44
CA LEU A 94 4.30 8.57 1.97
C LEU A 94 3.89 8.97 3.38
N GLU A 95 2.58 9.11 3.58
CA GLU A 95 1.98 9.28 4.91
C GLU A 95 1.58 7.93 5.49
N ARG A 96 1.91 7.74 6.77
CA ARG A 96 1.60 6.53 7.52
C ARG A 96 0.55 6.84 8.57
N ILE A 97 -0.52 6.07 8.61
CA ILE A 97 -1.67 6.33 9.46
C ILE A 97 -1.98 5.07 10.28
N ASN A 98 -2.19 5.22 11.57
CA ASN A 98 -2.53 4.15 12.52
C ASN A 98 -1.49 3.01 12.58
N THR A 99 -0.21 3.32 12.39
CA THR A 99 0.87 2.35 12.60
C THR A 99 1.01 1.99 14.08
N ALA A 100 1.49 0.77 14.37
CA ALA A 100 1.70 0.31 15.74
C ALA A 100 2.88 1.02 16.41
N ASP A 101 3.90 1.37 15.65
CA ASP A 101 5.10 2.07 16.10
C ASP A 101 5.68 2.98 15.01
N GLU A 102 6.75 3.70 15.36
CA GLU A 102 7.44 4.62 14.43
C GLU A 102 8.25 3.89 13.34
N LEU A 103 8.54 2.63 13.52
CA LEU A 103 9.35 1.84 12.57
C LEU A 103 8.47 1.19 11.50
N GLU A 104 7.22 0.92 11.85
CA GLU A 104 6.27 0.32 10.91
C GLU A 104 6.09 1.19 9.68
N LEU A 105 6.27 0.59 8.51
CA LEU A 105 6.18 1.23 7.19
C LEU A 105 7.12 2.44 6.99
N ARG A 106 8.17 2.61 7.82
CA ARG A 106 9.11 3.72 7.70
C ARG A 106 9.83 3.73 6.34
N GLY A 107 10.10 2.56 5.78
CA GLY A 107 10.70 2.40 4.47
C GLY A 107 9.71 2.36 3.31
N GLY A 108 8.43 2.72 3.55
CA GLY A 108 7.35 2.58 2.59
C GLY A 108 6.71 1.19 2.65
N PHE A 109 6.28 0.65 1.51
CA PHE A 109 5.69 -0.68 1.45
C PHE A 109 6.69 -1.76 1.92
N PRO A 110 6.26 -2.77 2.69
CA PRO A 110 7.13 -3.79 3.26
C PRO A 110 8.02 -4.47 2.22
N ARG A 111 9.25 -4.79 2.62
CA ARG A 111 10.24 -5.46 1.78
C ARG A 111 10.56 -6.88 2.25
N SER A 112 10.02 -7.29 3.39
CA SER A 112 10.20 -8.61 3.95
C SER A 112 8.87 -9.31 4.19
N ALA A 113 8.87 -10.64 4.16
CA ALA A 113 7.70 -11.45 4.50
C ALA A 113 7.30 -11.22 5.96
N ASP A 114 8.28 -11.11 6.86
CA ASP A 114 8.04 -10.89 8.29
C ASP A 114 7.25 -9.60 8.57
N ASP A 115 7.47 -8.56 7.76
CA ASP A 115 6.74 -7.30 7.91
C ASP A 115 5.37 -7.33 7.23
N LEU A 116 5.29 -7.91 6.02
CA LEU A 116 4.03 -7.95 5.29
C LEU A 116 3.04 -8.95 5.91
N PHE A 117 3.52 -10.09 6.41
CA PHE A 117 2.67 -11.14 6.95
C PHE A 117 2.08 -10.82 8.33
N LYS A 118 2.46 -9.68 8.92
CA LYS A 118 1.78 -9.12 10.11
C LYS A 118 0.36 -8.64 9.80
N TYR A 119 0.04 -8.42 8.53
CA TYR A 119 -1.29 -8.04 8.08
C TYR A 119 -2.10 -9.27 7.68
N ASP A 120 -3.42 -9.19 7.83
CA ASP A 120 -4.38 -10.23 7.45
C ASP A 120 -4.96 -9.97 6.07
N ALA A 121 -5.05 -8.69 5.67
CA ALA A 121 -5.47 -8.29 4.35
C ALA A 121 -4.73 -7.03 3.88
N ILE A 122 -4.69 -6.86 2.55
CA ILE A 122 -4.12 -5.69 1.88
C ILE A 122 -5.16 -5.12 0.93
N ILE A 123 -5.36 -3.81 0.98
CA ILE A 123 -6.18 -3.06 0.03
C ILE A 123 -5.25 -2.17 -0.77
N LEU A 124 -5.24 -2.34 -2.10
CA LEU A 124 -4.52 -1.50 -3.03
C LEU A 124 -5.52 -0.59 -3.72
N ASP A 125 -5.45 0.71 -3.49
CA ASP A 125 -6.37 1.70 -4.03
C ASP A 125 -5.64 2.64 -4.99
N ASP A 126 -6.02 2.55 -6.26
CA ASP A 126 -5.46 3.33 -7.36
C ASP A 126 -3.92 3.38 -7.39
N VAL A 127 -3.29 2.21 -7.25
CA VAL A 127 -1.84 2.04 -7.23
C VAL A 127 -1.41 1.40 -8.55
N GLU A 128 -0.41 1.98 -9.22
CA GLU A 128 0.25 1.40 -10.38
C GLU A 128 1.28 0.34 -9.99
N SER A 129 1.59 -0.61 -10.89
CA SER A 129 2.57 -1.68 -10.64
C SER A 129 3.98 -1.15 -10.35
N GLN A 130 4.33 -0.01 -10.95
CA GLN A 130 5.63 0.67 -10.76
C GLN A 130 5.83 1.24 -9.34
N PHE A 131 4.77 1.31 -8.54
CA PHE A 131 4.88 1.65 -7.12
C PHE A 131 5.70 0.60 -6.36
N PHE A 132 5.61 -0.65 -6.80
CA PHE A 132 6.31 -1.78 -6.21
C PHE A 132 7.54 -2.15 -7.03
N ASN A 133 8.60 -2.57 -6.36
CA ASN A 133 9.69 -3.27 -7.03
C ASN A 133 9.31 -4.75 -7.28
N GLN A 134 10.13 -5.47 -8.06
CA GLN A 134 9.85 -6.87 -8.39
C GLN A 134 9.78 -7.79 -7.17
N ASP A 135 10.63 -7.56 -6.18
CA ASP A 135 10.62 -8.34 -4.93
C ASP A 135 9.32 -8.11 -4.14
N GLN A 136 8.83 -6.88 -4.11
CA GLN A 136 7.56 -6.53 -3.47
C GLN A 136 6.35 -7.12 -4.21
N LEU A 137 6.37 -7.16 -5.54
CA LEU A 137 5.33 -7.84 -6.32
C LEU A 137 5.34 -9.35 -6.08
N GLN A 138 6.52 -9.95 -5.97
CA GLN A 138 6.63 -11.36 -5.60
C GLN A 138 6.12 -11.58 -4.17
N LEU A 139 6.46 -10.69 -3.25
CA LEU A 139 6.01 -10.74 -1.87
C LEU A 139 4.48 -10.63 -1.75
N LEU A 140 3.82 -9.82 -2.57
CA LEU A 140 2.34 -9.75 -2.66
C LEU A 140 1.74 -11.09 -3.12
N LYS A 141 2.35 -11.76 -4.09
CA LYS A 141 1.94 -13.11 -4.52
C LYS A 141 2.08 -14.12 -3.39
N ASP A 142 3.21 -14.07 -2.68
CA ASP A 142 3.49 -14.98 -1.57
C ASP A 142 2.58 -14.69 -0.36
N PHE A 143 2.19 -13.44 -0.15
CA PHE A 143 1.19 -13.06 0.84
C PHE A 143 -0.15 -13.79 0.61
N GLY A 144 -0.65 -13.80 -0.62
CA GLY A 144 -1.86 -14.55 -0.94
C GLY A 144 -1.68 -16.08 -0.90
N ARG A 145 -0.54 -16.60 -1.40
CA ARG A 145 -0.32 -18.03 -1.59
C ARG A 145 0.16 -18.75 -0.32
N GLN A 146 1.07 -18.14 0.43
CA GLN A 146 1.72 -18.77 1.59
C GLN A 146 1.07 -18.33 2.90
N ARG A 147 0.82 -17.03 3.06
CA ARG A 147 0.15 -16.47 4.24
C ARG A 147 -1.36 -16.76 4.24
N GLY A 148 -1.97 -16.87 3.06
CA GLY A 148 -3.43 -16.95 2.92
C GLY A 148 -4.12 -15.60 3.21
N GLY A 149 -3.42 -14.50 3.06
CA GLY A 149 -3.93 -13.15 3.28
C GLY A 149 -4.91 -12.71 2.19
N GLY A 150 -5.85 -11.85 2.54
CA GLY A 150 -6.78 -11.23 1.60
C GLY A 150 -6.11 -10.13 0.77
N LEU A 151 -6.37 -10.08 -0.53
CA LEU A 151 -5.93 -8.99 -1.40
C LEU A 151 -7.13 -8.40 -2.12
N LEU A 152 -7.36 -7.09 -1.95
CA LEU A 152 -8.38 -6.32 -2.64
C LEU A 152 -7.71 -5.23 -3.48
N MET A 153 -8.04 -5.15 -4.76
CA MET A 153 -7.65 -4.04 -5.62
C MET A 153 -8.87 -3.16 -5.91
N VAL A 154 -8.77 -1.89 -5.57
CA VAL A 154 -9.76 -0.86 -5.87
C VAL A 154 -9.28 -0.09 -7.09
N GLY A 155 -10.14 0.01 -8.10
CA GLY A 155 -9.81 0.62 -9.37
C GLY A 155 -9.87 2.14 -9.34
N GLY A 156 -8.93 2.77 -10.01
CA GLY A 156 -8.88 4.20 -10.27
C GLY A 156 -8.15 4.48 -11.58
N ASP A 157 -7.72 5.72 -11.79
CA ASP A 157 -7.06 6.13 -13.03
C ASP A 157 -5.66 5.56 -13.24
N GLN A 158 -5.02 5.08 -12.15
CA GLN A 158 -3.64 4.57 -12.16
C GLN A 158 -3.57 3.05 -11.94
N SER A 159 -4.71 2.35 -11.91
CA SER A 159 -4.77 0.92 -11.59
C SER A 159 -5.06 0.06 -12.81
N PHE A 160 -5.00 -1.27 -12.63
CA PHE A 160 -5.27 -2.31 -13.63
C PHE A 160 -4.46 -2.12 -14.92
N HIS A 161 -5.10 -2.05 -16.07
CA HIS A 161 -4.46 -1.95 -17.37
C HIS A 161 -3.60 -0.69 -17.53
N LYS A 162 -4.06 0.46 -17.05
CA LYS A 162 -3.26 1.70 -17.01
C LYS A 162 -2.11 1.64 -16.01
N GLY A 163 -2.22 0.78 -15.01
CA GLY A 163 -1.21 0.53 -13.99
C GLY A 163 -0.17 -0.51 -14.37
N ASP A 164 -0.16 -0.99 -15.62
CA ASP A 164 0.82 -1.96 -16.14
C ASP A 164 0.88 -3.29 -15.38
N TYR A 165 -0.23 -3.77 -14.81
CA TYR A 165 -0.30 -5.07 -14.11
C TYR A 165 -0.40 -6.27 -15.07
N ASP A 166 -0.55 -6.05 -16.36
CA ASP A 166 -0.67 -7.05 -17.42
C ASP A 166 0.67 -7.36 -18.12
N LYS A 167 1.75 -6.72 -17.68
CA LYS A 167 3.13 -6.95 -18.14
C LYS A 167 3.91 -7.68 -17.06
#